data_d8ca596bc0cba536e697fec84903e43c
#
_entry.id   d8ca596bc0cba536e697fec84903e43c
#
_cell.length_a   1.000
_cell.length_b   1.000
_cell.length_c   1.000
_cell.angle_alpha   90.00
_cell.angle_beta   90.00
_cell.angle_gamma   90.00
#
_symmetry.space_group_name_H-M   'P 1'
#
loop_
_entity.id
_entity.type
_entity.pdbx_description
1 polymer ?
#
loop_
_entity_poly.entity_id
_entity_poly.type
_entity_poly.pdbx_seq_one_letter_code
_entity_poly.pdbx_strand_id
1 'polypeptide(L)'
;MAKLFSRALVALLFTLPAFLYAAPRVVTLSPANTELAFAAGITPVGVSSYSNYPPEAKNIEEVSTWQGMNLERIVALKPDLVVAWRGGN
;
A
#
# COMPACT_ATOMS: atom_id res chain seq x y z
N MET A 1 -41.29 -16.81 2.57
CA MET A 1 -40.22 -17.30 3.48
C MET A 1 -38.90 -17.47 2.78
N ALA A 2 -38.82 -18.19 1.67
CA ALA A 2 -37.57 -18.38 0.95
C ALA A 2 -36.96 -17.08 0.45
N LYS A 3 -37.79 -16.11 0.05
CA LYS A 3 -37.29 -14.81 -0.43
C LYS A 3 -36.62 -13.98 0.65
N LEU A 4 -37.12 -14.03 1.89
CA LEU A 4 -36.53 -13.32 3.01
C LEU A 4 -35.19 -13.91 3.42
N PHE A 5 -35.07 -15.22 3.34
CA PHE A 5 -33.83 -15.91 3.66
C PHE A 5 -32.72 -15.57 2.66
N SER A 6 -33.06 -15.52 1.36
CA SER A 6 -32.14 -15.14 0.31
C SER A 6 -31.57 -13.73 0.48
N ARG A 7 -32.43 -12.79 0.88
CA ARG A 7 -32.01 -11.39 1.09
C ARG A 7 -31.04 -11.25 2.25
N ALA A 8 -31.25 -11.98 3.32
CA ALA A 8 -30.36 -11.95 4.47
C ALA A 8 -28.98 -12.50 4.12
N LEU A 9 -28.92 -13.57 3.35
CA LEU A 9 -27.68 -14.17 2.89
C LEU A 9 -26.88 -13.24 1.98
N VAL A 10 -27.55 -12.56 1.05
CA VAL A 10 -26.92 -11.62 0.14
C VAL A 10 -26.33 -10.43 0.90
N ALA A 11 -27.05 -9.91 1.89
CA ALA A 11 -26.56 -8.81 2.71
C ALA A 11 -25.29 -9.18 3.48
N LEU A 12 -25.21 -10.40 3.99
CA LEU A 12 -24.04 -10.89 4.70
C LEU A 12 -22.82 -11.00 3.78
N LEU A 13 -23.02 -11.45 2.56
CA LEU A 13 -21.96 -11.57 1.58
C LEU A 13 -21.39 -10.23 1.16
N PHE A 14 -22.18 -9.17 1.13
CA PHE A 14 -21.72 -7.84 0.81
C PHE A 14 -20.97 -7.15 1.94
N THR A 15 -21.27 -7.48 3.20
CA THR A 15 -20.59 -6.86 4.33
C THR A 15 -19.21 -7.43 4.62
N LEU A 16 -19.01 -8.71 4.45
CA LEU A 16 -17.73 -9.37 4.71
C LEU A 16 -16.57 -8.86 3.83
N PRO A 17 -16.74 -8.71 2.50
CA PRO A 17 -15.66 -8.23 1.66
C PRO A 17 -15.13 -6.84 2.02
N ALA A 18 -15.98 -5.96 2.52
CA ALA A 18 -15.57 -4.60 2.88
C ALA A 18 -14.50 -4.59 3.98
N PHE A 19 -14.51 -5.57 4.87
CA PHE A 19 -13.47 -5.71 5.89
C PHE A 19 -12.19 -6.31 5.35
N LEU A 20 -12.31 -7.24 4.40
CA LEU A 20 -11.17 -7.97 3.88
C LEU A 20 -10.32 -7.17 2.90
N TYR A 21 -10.91 -6.15 2.27
CA TYR A 21 -10.26 -5.38 1.22
C TYR A 21 -9.81 -4.00 1.62
N ALA A 22 -9.64 -3.77 2.92
CA ALA A 22 -8.99 -2.55 3.37
C ALA A 22 -7.56 -2.55 2.82
N ALA A 23 -7.22 -1.55 2.00
CA ALA A 23 -5.92 -1.48 1.37
C ALA A 23 -4.82 -1.34 2.42
N PRO A 24 -3.75 -2.14 2.35
CA PRO A 24 -2.64 -1.98 3.27
C PRO A 24 -1.90 -0.67 3.00
N ARG A 25 -1.38 -0.08 4.06
CA ARG A 25 -0.52 1.10 3.93
C ARG A 25 0.91 0.61 3.80
N VAL A 26 1.50 0.79 2.63
CA VAL A 26 2.81 0.26 2.30
C VAL A 26 3.79 1.40 2.05
N VAL A 27 4.97 1.27 2.61
CA VAL A 27 6.11 2.15 2.31
C VAL A 27 7.15 1.33 1.57
N THR A 28 7.62 1.84 0.44
CA THR A 28 8.65 1.19 -0.38
C THR A 28 9.94 2.00 -0.32
N LEU A 29 11.05 1.33 -0.05
CA LEU A 29 12.34 1.99 0.17
C LEU A 29 13.31 1.84 -1.01
N SER A 30 12.82 1.39 -2.15
CA SER A 30 13.61 1.35 -3.38
C SER A 30 12.70 1.52 -4.59
N PRO A 31 13.23 2.02 -5.72
CA PRO A 31 12.43 2.15 -6.94
C PRO A 31 11.86 0.82 -7.42
N ALA A 32 12.62 -0.27 -7.31
CA ALA A 32 12.15 -1.59 -7.73
C ALA A 32 10.95 -2.04 -6.89
N ASN A 33 10.99 -1.81 -5.59
CA ASN A 33 9.87 -2.16 -4.70
C ASN A 33 8.64 -1.31 -4.97
N THR A 34 8.83 -0.04 -5.35
CA THR A 34 7.74 0.83 -5.76
C THR A 34 7.04 0.26 -6.99
N GLU A 35 7.80 -0.14 -8.00
CA GLU A 35 7.23 -0.74 -9.21
C GLU A 35 6.49 -2.04 -8.90
N LEU A 36 7.06 -2.87 -8.02
CA LEU A 36 6.41 -4.12 -7.61
C LEU A 36 5.10 -3.87 -6.88
N ALA A 37 5.05 -2.87 -6.02
CA ALA A 37 3.82 -2.53 -5.31
C ALA A 37 2.72 -2.14 -6.29
N PHE A 38 3.02 -1.26 -7.23
CA PHE A 38 2.04 -0.87 -8.24
C PHE A 38 1.62 -2.04 -9.11
N ALA A 39 2.55 -2.91 -9.47
CA ALA A 39 2.24 -4.10 -10.25
C ALA A 39 1.29 -5.05 -9.50
N ALA A 40 1.37 -5.06 -8.18
CA ALA A 40 0.48 -5.83 -7.33
C ALA A 40 -0.84 -5.13 -7.03
N GLY A 41 -1.08 -3.95 -7.60
CA GLY A 41 -2.29 -3.17 -7.35
C GLY A 41 -2.26 -2.37 -6.07
N ILE A 42 -1.08 -2.13 -5.51
CA ILE A 42 -0.92 -1.39 -4.25
C ILE A 42 -0.27 -0.05 -4.55
N THR A 43 -0.91 1.03 -4.10
CA THR A 43 -0.32 2.37 -4.18
C THR A 43 0.39 2.66 -2.86
N PRO A 44 1.72 2.79 -2.86
CA PRO A 44 2.44 3.08 -1.61
C PRO A 44 2.04 4.44 -1.04
N VAL A 45 2.14 4.58 0.28
CA VAL A 45 1.91 5.87 0.97
C VAL A 45 3.20 6.66 1.13
N GLY A 46 4.34 6.01 0.93
CA GLY A 46 5.65 6.63 0.93
C GLY A 46 6.58 5.83 0.04
N VAL A 47 7.49 6.50 -0.64
CA VAL A 47 8.42 5.87 -1.59
C VAL A 47 9.83 6.39 -1.39
N SER A 48 10.79 5.72 -2.03
CA SER A 48 12.16 6.19 -2.09
C SER A 48 12.32 7.28 -3.16
N SER A 49 13.41 8.01 -3.08
CA SER A 49 13.83 8.87 -4.19
C SER A 49 14.02 8.03 -5.45
N TYR A 50 13.87 8.66 -6.61
CA TYR A 50 13.95 8.01 -7.93
C TYR A 50 12.83 6.98 -8.20
N SER A 51 11.79 6.95 -7.39
CA SER A 51 10.60 6.15 -7.67
C SER A 51 9.72 6.91 -8.67
N ASN A 52 10.05 6.78 -9.94
CA ASN A 52 9.43 7.56 -11.02
C ASN A 52 8.50 6.75 -11.91
N TYR A 53 8.42 5.46 -11.69
CA TYR A 53 7.59 4.58 -12.49
C TYR A 53 6.70 3.71 -11.60
N PRO A 54 5.41 3.61 -11.87
CA PRO A 54 4.68 4.37 -12.92
C PRO A 54 4.67 5.87 -12.62
N PRO A 55 4.29 6.71 -13.57
CA PRO A 55 4.34 8.17 -13.38
C PRO A 55 3.63 8.66 -12.11
N GLU A 56 2.58 7.99 -11.67
CA GLU A 56 1.84 8.32 -10.46
C GLU A 56 2.71 8.28 -9.21
N ALA A 57 3.81 7.52 -9.24
CA ALA A 57 4.73 7.43 -8.11
C ALA A 57 5.37 8.76 -7.77
N LYS A 58 5.48 9.67 -8.73
CA LYS A 58 6.04 11.01 -8.51
C LYS A 58 5.19 11.86 -7.58
N ASN A 59 3.93 11.51 -7.40
CA ASN A 59 3.01 12.25 -6.55
C ASN A 59 3.00 11.74 -5.11
N ILE A 60 3.78 10.70 -4.82
CA ILE A 60 3.83 10.10 -3.50
C ILE A 60 5.01 10.70 -2.73
N GLU A 61 4.83 10.87 -1.42
CA GLU A 61 5.86 11.45 -0.57
C GLU A 61 7.14 10.59 -0.57
N GLU A 62 8.29 11.21 -0.77
CA GLU A 62 9.58 10.54 -0.66
C GLU A 62 10.00 10.47 0.80
N VAL A 63 10.24 9.27 1.30
CA VAL A 63 10.63 9.05 2.71
C VAL A 63 12.04 8.49 2.85
N SER A 64 12.72 8.20 1.75
CA SER A 64 14.11 7.77 1.78
C SER A 64 14.87 8.29 0.58
N THR A 65 16.14 8.59 0.80
CA THR A 65 17.07 9.04 -0.23
C THR A 65 18.34 8.22 -0.10
N TRP A 66 19.33 8.49 -0.99
CA TRP A 66 20.65 7.85 -0.86
C TRP A 66 21.34 8.20 0.46
N GLN A 67 20.93 9.30 1.11
CA GLN A 67 21.50 9.71 2.39
C GLN A 67 20.88 9.01 3.60
N GLY A 68 19.73 8.38 3.42
CA GLY A 68 19.07 7.65 4.49
C GLY A 68 17.56 7.76 4.46
N MET A 69 16.94 7.22 5.48
CA MET A 69 15.49 7.18 5.63
C MET A 69 15.00 8.27 6.59
N ASN A 70 13.85 8.85 6.29
CA ASN A 70 13.18 9.74 7.23
C ASN A 70 12.24 8.91 8.11
N LEU A 71 12.76 8.43 9.23
CA LEU A 71 12.01 7.55 10.12
C LEU A 71 10.77 8.23 10.70
N GLU A 72 10.84 9.52 10.99
CA GLU A 72 9.71 10.27 11.54
C GLU A 72 8.53 10.27 10.56
N ARG A 73 8.82 10.50 9.29
CA ARG A 73 7.76 10.48 8.27
C ARG A 73 7.20 9.09 8.05
N ILE A 74 8.06 8.09 8.05
CA ILE A 74 7.62 6.70 7.91
C ILE A 74 6.65 6.35 9.04
N VAL A 75 7.02 6.65 10.27
CA VAL A 75 6.16 6.39 11.43
C VAL A 75 4.85 7.18 11.34
N ALA A 76 4.93 8.45 10.92
CA ALA A 76 3.74 9.30 10.80
C ALA A 76 2.76 8.78 9.74
N LEU A 77 3.24 8.10 8.73
CA LEU A 77 2.41 7.51 7.68
C LEU A 77 1.70 6.24 8.14
N LYS A 78 2.07 5.71 9.30
CA LYS A 78 1.45 4.52 9.90
C LYS A 78 1.38 3.35 8.94
N PRO A 79 2.51 2.89 8.39
CA PRO A 79 2.48 1.79 7.44
C PRO A 79 2.17 0.46 8.12
N ASP A 80 1.49 -0.41 7.39
CA ASP A 80 1.31 -1.80 7.77
C ASP A 80 2.52 -2.63 7.38
N LEU A 81 3.25 -2.18 6.36
CA LEU A 81 4.39 -2.90 5.80
C LEU A 81 5.40 -1.91 5.22
N VAL A 82 6.66 -2.15 5.50
CA VAL A 82 7.77 -1.42 4.91
C VAL A 82 8.62 -2.41 4.12
N VAL A 83 8.79 -2.16 2.84
CA VAL A 83 9.52 -3.06 1.94
C VAL A 83 10.86 -2.43 1.59
N ALA A 84 11.93 -3.09 2.00
CA ALA A 84 13.28 -2.62 1.78
C ALA A 84 14.03 -3.54 0.81
N TRP A 85 15.05 -2.99 0.19
CA TRP A 85 15.93 -3.75 -0.68
C TRP A 85 17.05 -4.38 0.16
N ARG A 86 17.18 -5.68 0.11
CA ARG A 86 18.23 -6.38 0.85
C ARG A 86 19.62 -6.01 0.31
N GLY A 87 20.45 -5.46 1.19
CA GLY A 87 21.80 -5.04 0.83
C GLY A 87 21.92 -3.63 0.28
N GLY A 88 20.80 -2.96 0.02
CA GLY A 88 20.79 -1.62 -0.53
C GLY A 88 20.24 -0.53 0.40
N ASN A 89 19.63 -0.93 1.49
CA ASN A 89 19.00 0.02 2.42
C ASN A 89 19.55 -0.12 3.81
#